data_5325300de7e6dd6ae8c0d2ecbcba1e56
#
_entry.id   5325300de7e6dd6ae8c0d2ecbcba1e56
#
_cell.length_a   1.000
_cell.length_b   1.000
_cell.length_c   1.000
_cell.angle_alpha   90.00
_cell.angle_beta   90.00
_cell.angle_gamma   90.00
#
_symmetry.space_group_name_H-M   'P 1'
#
loop_
_entity.id
_entity.type
_entity.pdbx_description
1 polymer ?
#
loop_
_entity_poly.entity_id
_entity_poly.type
_entity_poly.pdbx_seq_one_letter_code
_entity_poly.pdbx_strand_id
1 'polypeptide(L)'
;MLTLKQIIATFALSTRVQRCTLQKKGDIMTKLREVYRCPICGNIVEMLNPGGGTLVCCGQPMVKLEGNVTDAAHEKHVPVVEKIDGGYRVRVGSVEHPMLNEHYIQWIELLTPSSVLRHELQPGDKPEAIFLTDEEAVGTREYCNLHGLWKG
;
A
#
# COMPACT_ATOMS: atom_id res chain seq x y z
N MET A 1 61.83 -0.66 4.34
CA MET A 1 61.04 -1.92 4.35
C MET A 1 60.23 -1.96 5.64
N LEU A 2 58.96 -1.64 5.58
CA LEU A 2 58.02 -1.69 6.71
C LEU A 2 57.58 -3.14 6.88
N THR A 3 57.67 -3.66 8.11
CA THR A 3 57.35 -5.05 8.41
C THR A 3 55.83 -5.31 8.36
N LEU A 4 55.44 -6.52 7.97
CA LEU A 4 54.05 -6.97 7.79
C LEU A 4 53.12 -6.74 9.01
N LYS A 5 53.70 -6.48 10.20
CA LYS A 5 52.96 -6.16 11.44
C LYS A 5 52.43 -4.73 11.52
N GLN A 6 52.91 -3.80 10.69
CA GLN A 6 52.47 -2.41 10.69
C GLN A 6 51.29 -2.13 9.72
N ILE A 7 50.95 -3.08 8.84
CA ILE A 7 49.89 -2.92 7.85
C ILE A 7 48.51 -3.37 8.42
N ILE A 8 48.50 -4.13 9.53
CA ILE A 8 47.24 -4.66 10.10
C ILE A 8 46.57 -3.68 11.08
N ALA A 9 47.26 -2.60 11.49
CA ALA A 9 46.75 -1.66 12.49
C ALA A 9 45.86 -0.54 11.90
N THR A 10 45.70 -0.43 10.57
CA THR A 10 45.02 0.73 9.97
C THR A 10 43.65 0.39 9.35
N PHE A 11 43.14 -0.81 9.55
CA PHE A 11 41.80 -1.20 9.02
C PHE A 11 40.78 -1.54 10.13
N ALA A 12 40.94 -0.95 11.31
CA ALA A 12 39.86 -0.88 12.29
C ALA A 12 39.00 0.34 11.98
N LEU A 13 38.41 0.40 10.77
CA LEU A 13 37.34 1.34 10.47
C LEU A 13 36.13 0.89 11.26
N SER A 14 35.88 1.59 12.35
CA SER A 14 34.67 1.67 13.15
C SER A 14 33.41 1.55 12.27
N THR A 15 32.91 0.35 12.08
CA THR A 15 31.49 0.14 11.77
C THR A 15 30.72 0.46 13.04
N ARG A 16 30.59 1.75 13.36
CA ARG A 16 29.54 2.22 14.26
C ARG A 16 28.21 1.93 13.55
N VAL A 17 27.69 0.74 13.76
CA VAL A 17 26.26 0.51 13.63
C VAL A 17 25.61 1.48 14.60
N GLN A 18 25.12 2.59 14.08
CA GLN A 18 24.28 3.50 14.85
C GLN A 18 23.09 2.66 15.30
N ARG A 19 23.13 2.18 16.54
CA ARG A 19 21.94 1.70 17.22
C ARG A 19 20.99 2.88 17.26
N CYS A 20 19.96 2.82 16.41
CA CYS A 20 18.81 3.68 16.53
C CYS A 20 18.27 3.48 17.94
N THR A 21 18.58 4.41 18.84
CA THR A 21 18.02 4.42 20.19
C THR A 21 16.54 4.72 20.03
N LEU A 22 15.71 3.70 20.21
CA LEU A 22 14.26 3.78 20.29
C LEU A 22 13.89 4.80 21.37
N GLN A 23 13.54 5.99 20.95
CA GLN A 23 12.88 6.95 21.83
C GLN A 23 11.47 6.43 22.14
N LYS A 24 11.27 6.03 23.39
CA LYS A 24 9.97 5.68 23.98
C LYS A 24 9.06 6.93 24.01
N LYS A 25 8.37 7.19 22.92
CA LYS A 25 7.16 7.99 22.89
C LYS A 25 6.13 7.12 22.20
N GLY A 26 4.98 6.82 22.83
CA GLY A 26 3.98 5.84 22.48
C GLY A 26 4.05 5.40 21.02
N ASP A 27 4.67 4.25 20.78
CA ASP A 27 5.04 3.82 19.44
C ASP A 27 3.77 3.61 18.61
N ILE A 28 3.52 4.54 17.68
CA ILE A 28 2.60 4.28 16.58
C ILE A 28 3.28 3.21 15.73
N MET A 29 2.90 1.96 15.97
CA MET A 29 3.35 0.84 15.15
C MET A 29 2.49 0.78 13.90
N THR A 30 3.13 0.84 12.74
CA THR A 30 2.48 0.55 11.46
C THR A 30 2.13 -0.94 11.40
N LYS A 31 1.14 -1.30 10.57
CA LYS A 31 0.76 -2.70 10.34
C LYS A 31 1.05 -3.07 8.89
N LEU A 32 1.28 -4.37 8.67
CA LEU A 32 1.45 -4.92 7.33
C LEU A 32 0.25 -4.54 6.45
N ARG A 33 0.51 -4.16 5.20
CA ARG A 33 -0.51 -3.78 4.20
C ARG A 33 -1.30 -2.51 4.52
N GLU A 34 -0.91 -1.73 5.52
CA GLU A 34 -1.46 -0.38 5.67
C GLU A 34 -1.02 0.51 4.51
N VAL A 35 -1.94 1.33 4.03
CA VAL A 35 -1.72 2.27 2.93
C VAL A 35 -1.72 3.69 3.49
N TYR A 36 -0.73 4.47 3.08
CA TYR A 36 -0.57 5.86 3.49
C TYR A 36 -0.46 6.78 2.28
N ARG A 37 -0.94 8.01 2.40
CA ARG A 37 -0.86 9.03 1.35
C ARG A 37 -0.23 10.31 1.88
N CYS A 38 0.65 10.90 1.09
CA CYS A 38 1.17 12.24 1.35
C CYS A 38 0.09 13.29 1.04
N PRO A 39 -0.25 14.19 1.98
CA PRO A 39 -1.26 15.22 1.73
C PRO A 39 -0.78 16.33 0.77
N ILE A 40 0.53 16.43 0.52
CA ILE A 40 1.12 17.47 -0.35
C ILE A 40 1.29 16.97 -1.77
N CYS A 41 2.08 15.92 -1.99
CA CYS A 41 2.42 15.45 -3.33
C CYS A 41 1.55 14.28 -3.83
N GLY A 42 0.71 13.71 -2.96
CA GLY A 42 -0.17 12.60 -3.33
C GLY A 42 0.51 11.23 -3.38
N ASN A 43 1.81 11.10 -3.11
CA ASN A 43 2.49 9.80 -3.08
C ASN A 43 1.75 8.84 -2.16
N ILE A 44 1.51 7.61 -2.66
CA ILE A 44 0.90 6.52 -1.92
C ILE A 44 1.97 5.47 -1.65
N VAL A 45 2.02 4.95 -0.43
CA VAL A 45 2.93 3.89 -0.02
C VAL A 45 2.16 2.80 0.70
N GLU A 46 2.54 1.55 0.47
CA GLU A 46 2.04 0.40 1.21
C GLU A 46 3.10 -0.10 2.19
N MET A 47 2.69 -0.47 3.39
CA MET A 47 3.58 -0.99 4.42
C MET A 47 3.86 -2.47 4.18
N LEU A 48 5.06 -2.76 3.66
CA LEU A 48 5.52 -4.13 3.41
C LEU A 48 6.18 -4.75 4.64
N ASN A 49 6.75 -3.93 5.51
CA ASN A 49 7.37 -4.36 6.75
C ASN A 49 7.01 -3.40 7.88
N PRO A 50 6.20 -3.83 8.87
CA PRO A 50 5.79 -2.98 9.97
C PRO A 50 6.98 -2.46 10.78
N GLY A 51 6.92 -1.20 11.17
CA GLY A 51 7.93 -0.57 12.00
C GLY A 51 7.34 0.51 12.90
N GLY A 52 8.16 1.04 13.80
CA GLY A 52 7.79 2.16 14.65
C GLY A 52 8.11 3.51 14.02
N GLY A 53 7.47 4.55 14.52
CA GLY A 53 7.69 5.93 14.09
C GLY A 53 6.66 6.44 13.08
N THR A 54 6.91 7.63 12.56
CA THR A 54 6.00 8.35 11.65
C THR A 54 6.56 8.33 10.24
N LEU A 55 5.75 7.92 9.27
CA LEU A 55 6.06 8.09 7.85
C LEU A 55 5.97 9.57 7.49
N VAL A 56 7.03 10.11 6.91
CA VAL A 56 7.12 11.52 6.52
C VAL A 56 7.40 11.63 5.03
N CYS A 57 6.64 12.46 4.33
CA CYS A 57 6.86 12.85 2.94
C CYS A 57 6.62 14.35 2.79
N CYS A 58 7.40 15.03 1.97
CA CYS A 58 7.34 16.49 1.79
C CYS A 58 7.38 17.29 3.11
N GLY A 59 8.13 16.80 4.10
CA GLY A 59 8.29 17.46 5.40
C GLY A 59 7.10 17.34 6.35
N GLN A 60 6.07 16.55 6.02
CA GLN A 60 4.88 16.34 6.84
C GLN A 60 4.57 14.86 7.03
N PRO A 61 3.89 14.48 8.14
CA PRO A 61 3.37 13.13 8.31
C PRO A 61 2.45 12.71 7.16
N MET A 62 2.65 11.49 6.70
CA MET A 62 1.71 10.86 5.77
C MET A 62 0.44 10.44 6.52
N VAL A 63 -0.69 10.49 5.82
CA VAL A 63 -2.00 10.13 6.36
C VAL A 63 -2.32 8.69 6.00
N LYS A 64 -2.67 7.90 7.02
CA LYS A 64 -3.17 6.54 6.81
C LYS A 64 -4.53 6.58 6.13
N LEU A 65 -4.72 5.75 5.10
CA LEU A 65 -5.98 5.59 4.41
C LEU A 65 -6.80 4.49 5.08
N GLU A 66 -7.91 4.86 5.73
CA GLU A 66 -8.76 3.91 6.45
C GLU A 66 -9.75 3.16 5.53
N GLY A 67 -10.06 3.72 4.38
CA GLY A 67 -11.04 3.21 3.42
C GLY A 67 -12.50 3.48 3.83
N ASN A 68 -13.36 3.64 2.84
CA ASN A 68 -14.82 3.85 2.99
C ASN A 68 -15.21 5.04 3.88
N VAL A 69 -14.33 6.04 4.00
CA VAL A 69 -14.55 7.22 4.88
C VAL A 69 -15.16 8.41 4.15
N THR A 70 -15.24 8.33 2.84
CA THR A 70 -15.83 9.37 2.00
C THR A 70 -17.33 9.08 1.84
N ASP A 71 -18.18 10.08 2.06
CA ASP A 71 -19.63 9.99 1.84
C ASP A 71 -19.98 10.18 0.35
N ALA A 72 -19.29 9.44 -0.51
CA ALA A 72 -19.52 9.45 -1.95
C ALA A 72 -20.13 8.11 -2.35
N ALA A 73 -21.16 8.14 -3.12
CA ALA A 73 -21.85 7.01 -3.79
C ALA A 73 -21.25 5.61 -3.51
N HIS A 74 -21.53 5.02 -2.36
CA HIS A 74 -21.00 3.70 -1.94
C HIS A 74 -21.30 2.63 -2.99
N GLU A 75 -22.45 2.72 -3.65
CA GLU A 75 -22.87 1.80 -4.72
C GLU A 75 -21.91 1.80 -5.93
N LYS A 76 -21.08 2.86 -6.09
CA LYS A 76 -20.12 2.98 -7.18
C LYS A 76 -18.68 2.65 -6.79
N HIS A 77 -18.37 2.57 -5.49
CA HIS A 77 -16.98 2.43 -5.04
C HIS A 77 -16.70 1.12 -4.30
N VAL A 78 -17.63 0.62 -3.49
CA VAL A 78 -17.37 -0.59 -2.70
C VAL A 78 -17.10 -1.78 -3.64
N PRO A 79 -15.90 -2.41 -3.57
CA PRO A 79 -15.58 -3.56 -4.42
C PRO A 79 -16.50 -4.74 -4.14
N VAL A 80 -16.97 -5.40 -5.20
CA VAL A 80 -17.79 -6.60 -5.15
C VAL A 80 -16.98 -7.77 -5.69
N VAL A 81 -16.84 -8.82 -4.87
CA VAL A 81 -16.07 -10.03 -5.20
C VAL A 81 -17.01 -11.13 -5.68
N GLU A 82 -16.64 -11.75 -6.78
CA GLU A 82 -17.30 -12.94 -7.33
C GLU A 82 -16.26 -14.06 -7.48
N LYS A 83 -16.55 -15.23 -6.92
CA LYS A 83 -15.71 -16.41 -7.14
C LYS A 83 -15.97 -16.96 -8.54
N ILE A 84 -14.89 -17.21 -9.28
CA ILE A 84 -14.92 -17.80 -10.62
C ILE A 84 -14.04 -19.06 -10.65
N ASP A 85 -14.04 -19.77 -11.77
CA ASP A 85 -13.14 -20.90 -11.94
C ASP A 85 -11.67 -20.44 -11.90
N GLY A 86 -10.89 -21.02 -11.02
CA GLY A 86 -9.45 -20.70 -10.81
C GLY A 86 -9.17 -19.36 -10.12
N GLY A 87 -10.17 -18.67 -9.52
CA GLY A 87 -9.90 -17.41 -8.83
C GLY A 87 -11.11 -16.54 -8.54
N TYR A 88 -10.92 -15.24 -8.71
CA TYR A 88 -11.94 -14.23 -8.36
C TYR A 88 -12.01 -13.13 -9.41
N ARG A 89 -13.23 -12.67 -9.66
CA ARG A 89 -13.50 -11.38 -10.32
C ARG A 89 -13.86 -10.36 -9.26
N VAL A 90 -13.22 -9.20 -9.33
CA VAL A 90 -13.52 -8.05 -8.47
C VAL A 90 -14.02 -6.92 -9.38
N ARG A 91 -15.24 -6.45 -9.14
CA ARG A 91 -15.82 -5.28 -9.82
C ARG A 91 -15.93 -4.14 -8.83
N VAL A 92 -15.65 -2.91 -9.26
CA VAL A 92 -15.84 -1.73 -8.44
C VAL A 92 -17.26 -1.24 -8.56
N GLY A 93 -17.95 -1.27 -7.40
CA GLY A 93 -19.34 -0.87 -7.27
C GLY A 93 -20.35 -1.92 -7.74
N SER A 94 -21.54 -1.86 -7.19
CA SER A 94 -22.73 -2.54 -7.71
C SER A 94 -23.33 -1.81 -8.93
N VAL A 95 -23.08 -0.48 -9.00
CA VAL A 95 -23.29 0.38 -10.16
C VAL A 95 -21.93 0.74 -10.72
N GLU A 96 -21.78 0.65 -12.03
CA GLU A 96 -20.51 0.86 -12.72
C GLU A 96 -19.92 2.24 -12.40
N HIS A 97 -18.64 2.25 -11.98
CA HIS A 97 -17.88 3.46 -11.70
C HIS A 97 -17.46 4.13 -13.02
N PRO A 98 -17.54 5.47 -13.14
CA PRO A 98 -17.00 6.17 -14.31
C PRO A 98 -15.48 5.97 -14.40
N MET A 99 -14.99 5.86 -15.65
CA MET A 99 -13.56 5.69 -15.94
C MET A 99 -13.08 6.78 -16.90
N LEU A 100 -13.22 8.04 -16.46
CA LEU A 100 -12.81 9.24 -17.19
C LEU A 100 -11.41 9.69 -16.78
N ASN A 101 -10.73 10.49 -17.60
CA ASN A 101 -9.38 10.99 -17.28
C ASN A 101 -9.29 11.70 -15.93
N GLU A 102 -10.30 12.47 -15.58
CA GLU A 102 -10.40 13.21 -14.32
C GLU A 102 -10.98 12.39 -13.15
N HIS A 103 -11.65 11.26 -13.42
CA HIS A 103 -12.32 10.44 -12.41
C HIS A 103 -12.31 8.96 -12.79
N TYR A 104 -11.41 8.18 -12.17
CA TYR A 104 -11.26 6.75 -12.46
C TYR A 104 -10.67 5.98 -11.28
N ILE A 105 -10.85 4.67 -11.31
CA ILE A 105 -10.19 3.74 -10.39
C ILE A 105 -8.77 3.51 -10.88
N GLN A 106 -7.79 3.79 -10.05
CA GLN A 106 -6.38 3.65 -10.40
C GLN A 106 -5.88 2.22 -10.25
N TRP A 107 -6.40 1.49 -9.27
CA TRP A 107 -6.05 0.09 -9.04
C TRP A 107 -7.13 -0.63 -8.22
N ILE A 108 -7.16 -1.96 -8.40
CA ILE A 108 -7.96 -2.91 -7.62
C ILE A 108 -7.01 -3.93 -7.00
N GLU A 109 -7.28 -4.34 -5.76
CA GLU A 109 -6.54 -5.38 -5.07
C GLU A 109 -7.46 -6.46 -4.52
N LEU A 110 -7.01 -7.71 -4.66
CA LEU A 110 -7.50 -8.86 -3.92
C LEU A 110 -6.49 -9.19 -2.82
N LEU A 111 -6.96 -9.30 -1.61
CA LEU A 111 -6.16 -9.66 -0.44
C LEU A 111 -6.38 -11.14 -0.12
N THR A 112 -5.29 -11.88 0.03
CA THR A 112 -5.27 -13.25 0.50
C THR A 112 -4.46 -13.34 1.80
N PRO A 113 -4.47 -14.45 2.54
CA PRO A 113 -3.65 -14.59 3.74
C PRO A 113 -2.16 -14.33 3.49
N SER A 114 -1.60 -14.76 2.36
CA SER A 114 -0.18 -14.66 2.07
C SER A 114 0.18 -13.51 1.11
N SER A 115 -0.76 -13.01 0.28
CA SER A 115 -0.45 -12.13 -0.85
C SER A 115 -1.39 -10.93 -0.96
N VAL A 116 -0.93 -9.93 -1.72
CA VAL A 116 -1.73 -8.84 -2.27
C VAL A 116 -1.60 -8.92 -3.79
N LEU A 117 -2.70 -9.22 -4.46
CA LEU A 117 -2.76 -9.24 -5.91
C LEU A 117 -3.32 -7.90 -6.39
N ARG A 118 -2.57 -7.16 -7.19
CA ARG A 118 -2.95 -5.83 -7.67
C ARG A 118 -3.11 -5.80 -9.18
N HIS A 119 -4.13 -5.12 -9.63
CA HIS A 119 -4.36 -4.78 -11.03
C HIS A 119 -4.52 -3.26 -11.18
N GLU A 120 -3.68 -2.67 -12.02
CA GLU A 120 -3.70 -1.23 -12.31
C GLU A 120 -4.62 -0.95 -13.48
N LEU A 121 -5.37 0.15 -13.41
CA LEU A 121 -6.35 0.56 -14.39
C LEU A 121 -6.04 1.96 -14.94
N GLN A 122 -6.48 2.21 -16.17
CA GLN A 122 -6.38 3.49 -16.84
C GLN A 122 -7.78 4.02 -17.18
N PRO A 123 -7.92 5.33 -17.43
CA PRO A 123 -9.16 5.86 -17.98
C PRO A 123 -9.61 5.11 -19.24
N GLY A 124 -10.88 4.75 -19.29
CA GLY A 124 -11.48 3.97 -20.38
C GLY A 124 -11.45 2.46 -20.18
N ASP A 125 -10.68 1.95 -19.21
CA ASP A 125 -10.73 0.54 -18.84
C ASP A 125 -12.06 0.20 -18.14
N LYS A 126 -12.42 -1.07 -18.11
CA LYS A 126 -13.53 -1.50 -17.24
C LYS A 126 -13.08 -1.49 -15.77
N PRO A 127 -13.92 -1.00 -14.83
CA PRO A 127 -13.59 -0.99 -13.41
C PRO A 127 -13.70 -2.39 -12.78
N GLU A 128 -13.02 -3.36 -13.36
CA GLU A 128 -12.99 -4.76 -12.90
C GLU A 128 -11.61 -5.38 -13.09
N ALA A 129 -11.30 -6.40 -12.29
CA ALA A 129 -10.08 -7.19 -12.40
C ALA A 129 -10.36 -8.68 -12.16
N ILE A 130 -9.59 -9.55 -12.82
CA ILE A 130 -9.59 -11.00 -12.59
C ILE A 130 -8.28 -11.37 -11.91
N PHE A 131 -8.37 -12.09 -10.79
CA PHE A 131 -7.24 -12.57 -10.04
C PHE A 131 -7.27 -14.10 -9.99
N LEU A 132 -6.28 -14.74 -10.59
CA LEU A 132 -6.14 -16.19 -10.56
C LEU A 132 -5.34 -16.60 -9.30
N THR A 133 -5.98 -17.35 -8.42
CA THR A 133 -5.37 -17.82 -7.17
C THR A 133 -6.20 -18.96 -6.58
N ASP A 134 -5.50 -19.91 -5.94
CA ASP A 134 -6.12 -20.97 -5.15
C ASP A 134 -6.36 -20.55 -3.69
N GLU A 135 -5.79 -19.39 -3.27
CA GLU A 135 -5.97 -18.88 -1.92
C GLU A 135 -7.34 -18.25 -1.73
N GLU A 136 -7.86 -18.34 -0.50
CA GLU A 136 -9.11 -17.68 -0.14
C GLU A 136 -8.95 -16.16 -0.12
N ALA A 137 -9.92 -15.45 -0.70
CA ALA A 137 -9.99 -14.00 -0.61
C ALA A 137 -10.39 -13.59 0.82
N VAL A 138 -9.58 -12.78 1.48
CA VAL A 138 -9.85 -12.25 2.83
C VAL A 138 -10.31 -10.79 2.81
N GLY A 139 -10.34 -10.17 1.64
CA GLY A 139 -10.84 -8.82 1.44
C GLY A 139 -10.42 -8.28 0.08
N THR A 140 -10.99 -7.15 -0.26
CA THR A 140 -10.61 -6.39 -1.45
C THR A 140 -10.46 -4.92 -1.11
N ARG A 141 -9.76 -4.20 -1.94
CA ARG A 141 -9.72 -2.75 -1.90
C ARG A 141 -9.48 -2.18 -3.29
N GLU A 142 -9.91 -0.96 -3.47
CA GLU A 142 -9.66 -0.17 -4.67
C GLU A 142 -9.27 1.25 -4.29
N TYR A 143 -8.73 1.98 -5.24
CA TYR A 143 -8.40 3.38 -5.06
C TYR A 143 -8.91 4.24 -6.22
N CYS A 144 -9.87 5.11 -5.90
CA CYS A 144 -10.36 6.15 -6.79
C CYS A 144 -9.48 7.41 -6.64
N ASN A 145 -9.06 8.00 -7.77
CA ASN A 145 -8.22 9.21 -7.76
C ASN A 145 -8.86 10.40 -7.04
N LEU A 146 -10.20 10.50 -7.03
CA LEU A 146 -10.95 11.57 -6.36
C LEU A 146 -11.42 11.18 -4.94
N HIS A 147 -11.89 9.94 -4.74
CA HIS A 147 -12.59 9.53 -3.52
C HIS A 147 -11.73 8.68 -2.58
N GLY A 148 -10.49 8.36 -2.99
CA GLY A 148 -9.54 7.65 -2.13
C GLY A 148 -9.77 6.15 -2.06
N LEU A 149 -9.39 5.54 -0.92
CA LEU A 149 -9.39 4.09 -0.70
C LEU A 149 -10.78 3.58 -0.30
N TRP A 150 -11.18 2.47 -0.91
CA TRP A 150 -12.41 1.74 -0.58
C TRP A 150 -12.11 0.27 -0.32
N LYS A 151 -12.93 -0.38 0.51
CA LYS A 151 -12.79 -1.78 0.92
C LYS A 151 -14.12 -2.50 0.75
N GLY A 152 -14.02 -3.77 0.29
CA GLY A 152 -15.13 -4.71 0.17
C GLY A 152 -14.87 -5.99 0.95
#